data_14062cfd50bfcb146f05f1e47bfe5e52
#
_entry.id   14062cfd50bfcb146f05f1e47bfe5e52
#
_cell.length_a   1.000
_cell.length_b   1.000
_cell.length_c   1.000
_cell.angle_alpha   90.00
_cell.angle_beta   90.00
_cell.angle_gamma   90.00
#
_symmetry.space_group_name_H-M   'P 1'
#
loop_
_entity.id
_entity.type
_entity.pdbx_description
1 polymer ?
#
loop_
_entity_poly.entity_id
_entity_poly.type
_entity_poly.pdbx_seq_one_letter_code
_entity_poly.pdbx_strand_id
1 'polypeptide(L)'
;MEFSQHSFDVFLIVMSAVALVVFVALYFVDAGYGKFYNKRWGPAISNKTGWIIMESPVFIAMLVLWLMSDRRTDICRVIFLMLFELHYFQRSFIFPFLISGKNKMPLAIILMGATFNTLNALMQGGWIFYLSPDGMYPVSWLADPRFIAGTMLFLVGMYINIHSDSIIRHLRKPGDTAHYLPKGGMFRYVSSANYFGELLEWIGFAILTWSASGAVFVLWTFANLCPRAARIYERYKKEFADQFDTKRIKRLIPFIY
;
A
#
# COMPACT_ATOMS: atom_id res chain seq x y z
N MET A 1 14.55 6.19 23.07
CA MET A 1 14.93 6.78 21.76
C MET A 1 14.26 8.15 21.73
N GLU A 2 15.02 9.24 21.90
CA GLU A 2 14.44 10.58 21.81
C GLU A 2 14.27 10.94 20.31
N PHE A 3 13.04 10.88 19.84
CA PHE A 3 12.69 11.44 18.55
C PHE A 3 12.54 12.96 18.69
N SER A 4 13.48 13.74 18.16
CA SER A 4 13.31 15.18 18.05
C SER A 4 12.26 15.49 16.96
N GLN A 5 11.30 16.39 17.26
CA GLN A 5 10.30 16.84 16.29
C GLN A 5 10.98 17.37 15.01
N HIS A 6 12.00 18.19 15.16
CA HIS A 6 12.77 18.74 14.03
C HIS A 6 13.37 17.64 13.13
N SER A 7 14.01 16.62 13.73
CA SER A 7 14.58 15.51 12.97
C SER A 7 13.49 14.69 12.24
N PHE A 8 12.33 14.57 12.86
CA PHE A 8 11.19 13.88 12.25
C PHE A 8 10.60 14.68 11.07
N ASP A 9 10.48 15.99 11.20
CA ASP A 9 10.00 16.86 10.11
C ASP A 9 10.96 16.80 8.91
N VAL A 10 12.29 16.86 9.16
CA VAL A 10 13.30 16.66 8.12
C VAL A 10 13.18 15.27 7.48
N PHE A 11 12.96 14.22 8.28
CA PHE A 11 12.74 12.87 7.77
C PHE A 11 11.52 12.80 6.85
N LEU A 12 10.38 13.41 7.21
CA LEU A 12 9.19 13.45 6.36
C LEU A 12 9.44 14.24 5.05
N ILE A 13 10.18 15.33 5.11
CA ILE A 13 10.57 16.11 3.91
C ILE A 13 11.44 15.26 2.98
N VAL A 14 12.46 14.58 3.52
CA VAL A 14 13.33 13.69 2.74
C VAL A 14 12.51 12.56 2.13
N MET A 15 11.63 11.90 2.90
CA MET A 15 10.75 10.85 2.40
C MET A 15 9.83 11.35 1.28
N SER A 16 9.31 12.58 1.39
CA SER A 16 8.48 13.19 0.34
C SER A 16 9.28 13.45 -0.94
N ALA A 17 10.50 13.99 -0.82
CA ALA A 17 11.39 14.22 -1.95
C ALA A 17 11.75 12.91 -2.66
N VAL A 18 12.09 11.87 -1.89
CA VAL A 18 12.40 10.55 -2.45
C VAL A 18 11.17 9.94 -3.13
N ALA A 19 9.96 10.12 -2.58
CA ALA A 19 8.72 9.68 -3.22
C ALA A 19 8.53 10.30 -4.62
N LEU A 20 8.81 11.59 -4.77
CA LEU A 20 8.74 12.29 -6.07
C LEU A 20 9.77 11.74 -7.07
N VAL A 21 11.01 11.48 -6.61
CA VAL A 21 12.04 10.85 -7.45
C VAL A 21 11.61 9.45 -7.88
N VAL A 22 11.09 8.63 -6.96
CA VAL A 22 10.59 7.29 -7.25
C VAL A 22 9.41 7.33 -8.22
N PHE A 23 8.48 8.28 -8.05
CA PHE A 23 7.36 8.49 -8.98
C PHE A 23 7.85 8.69 -10.41
N VAL A 24 8.79 9.59 -10.62
CA VAL A 24 9.37 9.86 -11.94
C VAL A 24 10.14 8.62 -12.45
N ALA A 25 11.01 8.04 -11.62
CA ALA A 25 11.83 6.89 -12.00
C ALA A 25 10.97 5.69 -12.45
N LEU A 26 9.83 5.46 -11.79
CA LEU A 26 8.93 4.35 -12.12
C LEU A 26 8.20 4.50 -13.47
N TYR A 27 8.25 5.63 -14.14
CA TYR A 27 7.83 5.75 -15.55
C TYR A 27 8.87 5.20 -16.53
N PHE A 28 10.15 5.20 -16.15
CA PHE A 28 11.26 4.78 -16.99
C PHE A 28 11.79 3.38 -16.64
N VAL A 29 11.62 2.94 -15.38
CA VAL A 29 12.14 1.67 -14.89
C VAL A 29 11.00 0.75 -14.47
N ASP A 30 11.02 -0.48 -15.03
CA ASP A 30 10.07 -1.51 -14.60
C ASP A 30 10.47 -2.10 -13.26
N ALA A 31 9.57 -2.03 -12.28
CA ALA A 31 9.70 -2.83 -11.07
C ALA A 31 9.52 -4.32 -11.43
N GLY A 32 10.63 -5.03 -11.49
CA GLY A 32 10.77 -6.32 -12.13
C GLY A 32 10.22 -7.53 -11.37
N TYR A 33 9.00 -7.47 -10.79
CA TYR A 33 8.39 -8.61 -10.12
C TYR A 33 6.97 -8.94 -10.63
N GLY A 34 6.45 -10.09 -10.23
CA GLY A 34 5.16 -10.58 -10.68
C GLY A 34 5.14 -10.83 -12.19
N LYS A 35 4.15 -10.30 -12.89
CA LYS A 35 4.05 -10.40 -14.35
C LYS A 35 5.07 -9.54 -15.12
N PHE A 36 5.81 -8.66 -14.42
CA PHE A 36 6.91 -7.85 -14.97
C PHE A 36 8.28 -8.37 -14.54
N TYR A 37 8.39 -9.61 -14.05
CA TYR A 37 9.65 -10.20 -13.62
C TYR A 37 10.74 -10.04 -14.67
N ASN A 38 11.90 -9.52 -14.24
CA ASN A 38 13.07 -9.31 -15.10
C ASN A 38 14.35 -9.77 -14.36
N LYS A 39 15.13 -10.62 -15.02
CA LYS A 39 16.40 -11.15 -14.50
C LYS A 39 17.46 -10.06 -14.22
N ARG A 40 17.35 -8.89 -14.84
CA ARG A 40 18.26 -7.75 -14.61
C ARG A 40 18.31 -7.28 -13.14
N TRP A 41 17.29 -7.59 -12.34
CA TRP A 41 17.24 -7.27 -10.91
C TRP A 41 17.98 -8.27 -10.02
N GLY A 42 18.76 -9.19 -10.60
CA GLY A 42 19.62 -10.14 -9.90
C GLY A 42 18.91 -11.41 -9.42
N PRO A 43 19.48 -12.09 -8.41
CA PRO A 43 18.94 -13.35 -7.88
C PRO A 43 17.52 -13.16 -7.36
N ALA A 44 16.71 -14.21 -7.48
CA ALA A 44 15.29 -14.15 -7.14
C ALA A 44 14.85 -15.41 -6.38
N ILE A 45 13.96 -15.22 -5.42
CA ILE A 45 13.33 -16.28 -4.63
C ILE A 45 11.84 -16.43 -4.98
N SER A 46 11.16 -17.39 -4.32
CA SER A 46 9.73 -17.56 -4.45
C SER A 46 8.98 -16.25 -4.20
N ASN A 47 8.03 -15.91 -5.07
CA ASN A 47 7.21 -14.72 -4.90
C ASN A 47 6.46 -14.70 -3.55
N LYS A 48 5.99 -15.86 -3.07
CA LYS A 48 5.33 -15.97 -1.76
C LYS A 48 6.25 -15.58 -0.62
N THR A 49 7.44 -16.18 -0.57
CA THR A 49 8.46 -15.87 0.43
C THR A 49 8.92 -14.42 0.31
N GLY A 50 9.07 -13.93 -0.92
CA GLY A 50 9.43 -12.54 -1.18
C GLY A 50 8.43 -11.54 -0.59
N TRP A 51 7.12 -11.80 -0.74
CA TRP A 51 6.07 -10.97 -0.14
C TRP A 51 6.13 -10.97 1.39
N ILE A 52 6.31 -12.14 2.02
CA ILE A 52 6.41 -12.24 3.49
C ILE A 52 7.60 -11.42 3.99
N ILE A 53 8.80 -11.61 3.41
CA ILE A 53 10.01 -10.90 3.83
C ILE A 53 9.90 -9.39 3.58
N MET A 54 9.25 -8.99 2.51
CA MET A 54 9.10 -7.59 2.12
C MET A 54 8.12 -6.83 3.02
N GLU A 55 7.02 -7.47 3.41
CA GLU A 55 5.91 -6.80 4.12
C GLU A 55 5.95 -7.03 5.64
N SER A 56 6.52 -8.12 6.14
CA SER A 56 6.57 -8.37 7.60
C SER A 56 7.40 -7.35 8.40
N PRO A 57 8.45 -6.69 7.88
CA PRO A 57 9.19 -5.70 8.66
C PRO A 57 8.35 -4.55 9.17
N VAL A 58 7.38 -4.05 8.40
CA VAL A 58 6.53 -2.94 8.86
C VAL A 58 5.61 -3.39 10.00
N PHE A 59 5.01 -4.58 9.88
CA PHE A 59 4.18 -5.18 10.92
C PHE A 59 4.97 -5.34 12.23
N ILE A 60 6.15 -5.96 12.17
CA ILE A 60 6.99 -6.17 13.35
C ILE A 60 7.46 -4.84 13.94
N ALA A 61 7.95 -3.92 13.11
CA ALA A 61 8.47 -2.64 13.58
C ALA A 61 7.39 -1.78 14.24
N MET A 62 6.18 -1.77 13.70
CA MET A 62 5.06 -1.02 14.27
C MET A 62 4.66 -1.58 15.65
N LEU A 63 4.60 -2.91 15.80
CA LEU A 63 4.37 -3.55 17.11
C LEU A 63 5.49 -3.24 18.11
N VAL A 64 6.74 -3.28 17.68
CA VAL A 64 7.89 -2.94 18.55
C VAL A 64 7.81 -1.50 19.02
N LEU A 65 7.53 -0.55 18.11
CA LEU A 65 7.36 0.86 18.46
C LEU A 65 6.23 1.07 19.46
N TRP A 66 5.11 0.40 19.27
CA TRP A 66 3.99 0.45 20.21
C TRP A 66 4.36 -0.09 21.59
N LEU A 67 4.97 -1.29 21.64
CA LEU A 67 5.36 -1.94 22.90
C LEU A 67 6.36 -1.12 23.73
N MET A 68 7.25 -0.39 23.04
CA MET A 68 8.27 0.48 23.64
C MET A 68 7.73 1.86 24.05
N SER A 69 6.49 2.20 23.68
CA SER A 69 5.91 3.52 23.96
C SER A 69 5.22 3.57 25.32
N ASP A 70 5.36 4.71 26.01
CA ASP A 70 4.59 5.03 27.21
C ASP A 70 3.09 5.25 26.91
N ARG A 71 2.74 5.48 25.62
CA ARG A 71 1.37 5.71 25.15
C ARG A 71 0.66 4.42 24.70
N ARG A 72 1.21 3.26 24.99
CA ARG A 72 0.69 1.94 24.55
C ARG A 72 -0.70 1.59 25.04
N THR A 73 -1.19 2.24 26.12
CA THR A 73 -2.52 2.04 26.68
C THR A 73 -3.55 3.07 26.21
N ASP A 74 -3.14 4.04 25.41
CA ASP A 74 -4.04 5.04 24.82
C ASP A 74 -4.96 4.37 23.79
N ILE A 75 -6.26 4.41 24.06
CA ILE A 75 -7.27 3.68 23.28
C ILE A 75 -7.30 4.11 21.80
N CYS A 76 -7.15 5.41 21.53
CA CYS A 76 -7.17 5.91 20.15
C CYS A 76 -5.95 5.40 19.37
N ARG A 77 -4.76 5.43 20.00
CA ARG A 77 -3.51 4.94 19.39
C ARG A 77 -3.51 3.44 19.18
N VAL A 78 -4.13 2.70 20.12
CA VAL A 78 -4.34 1.24 19.96
C VAL A 78 -5.26 0.96 18.75
N ILE A 79 -6.32 1.73 18.57
CA ILE A 79 -7.22 1.58 17.43
C ILE A 79 -6.49 1.92 16.12
N PHE A 80 -5.66 2.97 16.08
CA PHE A 80 -4.84 3.28 14.91
C PHE A 80 -3.86 2.14 14.58
N LEU A 81 -3.21 1.58 15.61
CA LEU A 81 -2.38 0.39 15.46
C LEU A 81 -3.17 -0.76 14.86
N MET A 82 -4.33 -1.09 15.43
CA MET A 82 -5.14 -2.22 14.96
C MET A 82 -5.57 -2.06 13.49
N LEU A 83 -5.97 -0.86 13.06
CA LEU A 83 -6.30 -0.60 11.67
C LEU A 83 -5.08 -0.76 10.75
N PHE A 84 -3.93 -0.21 11.14
CA PHE A 84 -2.69 -0.34 10.40
C PHE A 84 -2.24 -1.80 10.28
N GLU A 85 -2.25 -2.52 11.40
CA GLU A 85 -1.85 -3.92 11.46
C GLU A 85 -2.84 -4.85 10.74
N LEU A 86 -4.12 -4.50 10.68
CA LEU A 86 -5.12 -5.26 9.94
C LEU A 86 -4.73 -5.35 8.44
N HIS A 87 -4.32 -4.23 7.84
CA HIS A 87 -3.81 -4.22 6.46
C HIS A 87 -2.54 -5.08 6.33
N TYR A 88 -1.53 -4.82 7.17
CA TYR A 88 -0.25 -5.50 7.03
C TYR A 88 -0.30 -6.98 7.43
N PHE A 89 -1.17 -7.36 8.35
CA PHE A 89 -1.46 -8.77 8.63
C PHE A 89 -2.01 -9.48 7.39
N GLN A 90 -2.99 -8.86 6.74
CA GLN A 90 -3.54 -9.38 5.50
C GLN A 90 -2.47 -9.46 4.40
N ARG A 91 -1.64 -8.43 4.27
CA ARG A 91 -0.65 -8.30 3.20
C ARG A 91 0.56 -9.21 3.39
N SER A 92 1.02 -9.36 4.64
CA SER A 92 2.21 -10.16 4.98
C SER A 92 1.91 -11.65 5.18
N PHE A 93 0.76 -11.98 5.79
CA PHE A 93 0.51 -13.33 6.28
C PHE A 93 -0.71 -14.04 5.66
N ILE A 94 -1.58 -13.33 4.96
CA ILE A 94 -2.72 -13.94 4.25
C ILE A 94 -2.48 -13.92 2.73
N PHE A 95 -2.26 -12.75 2.16
CA PHE A 95 -2.14 -12.57 0.72
C PHE A 95 -1.08 -13.46 0.06
N PRO A 96 0.15 -13.66 0.60
CA PRO A 96 1.16 -14.49 -0.03
C PRO A 96 0.72 -15.96 -0.20
N PHE A 97 -0.08 -16.48 0.73
CA PHE A 97 -0.58 -17.85 0.64
C PHE A 97 -1.71 -18.00 -0.39
N LEU A 98 -2.40 -16.90 -0.70
CA LEU A 98 -3.44 -16.87 -1.73
C LEU A 98 -2.88 -16.71 -3.15
N ILE A 99 -1.60 -16.32 -3.30
CA ILE A 99 -0.95 -16.19 -4.62
C ILE A 99 -0.78 -17.57 -5.26
N SER A 100 -1.32 -17.74 -6.46
CA SER A 100 -1.12 -18.92 -7.30
C SER A 100 0.08 -18.73 -8.24
N GLY A 101 0.76 -19.83 -8.58
CA GLY A 101 1.85 -19.82 -9.56
C GLY A 101 3.25 -19.86 -8.95
N LYS A 102 4.25 -20.04 -9.85
CA LYS A 102 5.68 -20.23 -9.51
C LYS A 102 6.52 -18.98 -9.82
N ASN A 103 5.92 -17.81 -9.84
CA ASN A 103 6.63 -16.56 -10.10
C ASN A 103 7.70 -16.30 -9.05
N LYS A 104 8.76 -15.60 -9.45
CA LYS A 104 9.86 -15.22 -8.60
C LYS A 104 9.86 -13.72 -8.33
N MET A 105 10.47 -13.32 -7.22
CA MET A 105 10.70 -11.93 -6.86
C MET A 105 12.20 -11.71 -6.64
N PRO A 106 12.82 -10.72 -7.31
CA PRO A 106 14.23 -10.40 -7.13
C PRO A 106 14.54 -9.93 -5.71
N LEU A 107 15.68 -10.33 -5.16
CA LEU A 107 16.15 -9.93 -3.83
C LEU A 107 16.28 -8.40 -3.69
N ALA A 108 16.74 -7.72 -4.73
CA ALA A 108 16.84 -6.26 -4.73
C ALA A 108 15.48 -5.59 -4.49
N ILE A 109 14.41 -6.09 -5.11
CA ILE A 109 13.04 -5.59 -4.91
C ILE A 109 12.57 -5.87 -3.48
N ILE A 110 12.85 -7.07 -2.96
CA ILE A 110 12.49 -7.44 -1.58
C ILE A 110 13.17 -6.51 -0.58
N LEU A 111 14.49 -6.28 -0.73
CA LEU A 111 15.25 -5.41 0.16
C LEU A 111 14.77 -3.95 0.10
N MET A 112 14.53 -3.43 -1.10
CA MET A 112 13.98 -2.08 -1.26
C MET A 112 12.61 -1.94 -0.59
N GLY A 113 11.72 -2.92 -0.78
CA GLY A 113 10.40 -2.92 -0.15
C GLY A 113 10.48 -3.06 1.37
N ALA A 114 11.31 -3.98 1.89
CA ALA A 114 11.51 -4.16 3.33
C ALA A 114 12.10 -2.90 3.99
N THR A 115 13.08 -2.25 3.34
CA THR A 115 13.63 -0.97 3.80
C THR A 115 12.54 0.11 3.83
N PHE A 116 11.80 0.29 2.74
CA PHE A 116 10.69 1.24 2.70
C PHE A 116 9.65 0.95 3.77
N ASN A 117 9.27 -0.30 3.96
CA ASN A 117 8.30 -0.73 4.94
C ASN A 117 8.76 -0.44 6.39
N THR A 118 10.05 -0.62 6.69
CA THR A 118 10.63 -0.23 7.97
C THR A 118 10.57 1.29 8.16
N LEU A 119 10.93 2.08 7.14
CA LEU A 119 10.83 3.54 7.18
C LEU A 119 9.38 4.01 7.34
N ASN A 120 8.42 3.32 6.71
CA ASN A 120 7.00 3.61 6.89
C ASN A 120 6.54 3.36 8.33
N ALA A 121 6.96 2.25 8.96
CA ALA A 121 6.67 2.02 10.38
C ALA A 121 7.25 3.15 11.26
N LEU A 122 8.46 3.63 10.97
CA LEU A 122 9.05 4.77 11.69
C LEU A 122 8.27 6.08 11.47
N MET A 123 7.76 6.33 10.25
CA MET A 123 6.90 7.50 9.99
C MET A 123 5.60 7.42 10.77
N GLN A 124 4.87 6.31 10.67
CA GLN A 124 3.55 6.18 11.29
C GLN A 124 3.66 6.00 12.81
N GLY A 125 4.46 5.04 13.26
CA GLY A 125 4.65 4.75 14.69
C GLY A 125 5.37 5.88 15.42
N GLY A 126 6.36 6.53 14.78
CA GLY A 126 7.04 7.71 15.32
C GLY A 126 6.07 8.83 15.63
N TRP A 127 5.16 9.14 14.71
CA TRP A 127 4.10 10.12 14.96
C TRP A 127 3.11 9.63 16.02
N ILE A 128 2.48 8.49 15.80
CA ILE A 128 1.37 8.01 16.61
C ILE A 128 1.79 7.80 18.07
N PHE A 129 2.95 7.21 18.31
CA PHE A 129 3.34 6.77 19.63
C PHE A 129 4.30 7.71 20.36
N TYR A 130 5.01 8.60 19.67
CA TYR A 130 6.08 9.40 20.28
C TYR A 130 5.90 10.91 20.09
N LEU A 131 5.56 11.37 18.87
CA LEU A 131 5.66 12.78 18.51
C LEU A 131 4.33 13.53 18.42
N SER A 132 3.21 12.83 18.27
CA SER A 132 1.91 13.51 18.28
C SER A 132 1.74 14.30 19.60
N PRO A 133 1.24 15.56 19.56
CA PRO A 133 1.04 16.36 20.76
C PRO A 133 0.24 15.65 21.84
N ASP A 134 0.56 15.92 23.10
CA ASP A 134 -0.23 15.40 24.21
C ASP A 134 -1.65 15.93 24.10
N GLY A 135 -2.63 15.05 24.35
CA GLY A 135 -4.04 15.37 24.24
C GLY A 135 -4.57 15.49 22.80
N MET A 136 -3.76 15.25 21.77
CA MET A 136 -4.22 15.30 20.37
C MET A 136 -5.32 14.25 20.08
N TYR A 137 -5.23 13.08 20.70
CA TYR A 137 -6.17 11.98 20.49
C TYR A 137 -6.90 11.60 21.78
N PRO A 138 -7.76 12.48 22.34
CA PRO A 138 -8.60 12.12 23.46
C PRO A 138 -9.62 11.05 23.05
N VAL A 139 -10.25 10.36 23.99
CA VAL A 139 -11.27 9.33 23.67
C VAL A 139 -12.39 9.89 22.77
N SER A 140 -12.71 11.18 22.92
CA SER A 140 -13.68 11.88 22.05
C SER A 140 -13.23 11.97 20.60
N TRP A 141 -11.94 11.75 20.28
CA TRP A 141 -11.45 11.64 18.89
C TRP A 141 -12.16 10.54 18.10
N LEU A 142 -12.58 9.47 18.76
CA LEU A 142 -13.33 8.38 18.14
C LEU A 142 -14.72 8.82 17.62
N ALA A 143 -15.26 9.92 18.13
CA ALA A 143 -16.47 10.55 17.65
C ALA A 143 -16.22 11.75 16.70
N ASP A 144 -14.95 12.12 16.45
CA ASP A 144 -14.59 13.18 15.54
C ASP A 144 -14.94 12.79 14.09
N PRO A 145 -15.54 13.70 13.30
CA PRO A 145 -15.89 13.44 11.90
C PRO A 145 -14.70 12.94 11.05
N ARG A 146 -13.47 13.40 11.34
CA ARG A 146 -12.25 12.96 10.66
C ARG A 146 -11.95 11.50 10.95
N PHE A 147 -12.07 11.08 12.21
CA PHE A 147 -11.88 9.68 12.58
C PHE A 147 -12.93 8.79 11.92
N ILE A 148 -14.21 9.17 12.01
CA ILE A 148 -15.31 8.38 11.45
C ILE A 148 -15.19 8.28 9.93
N ALA A 149 -15.05 9.41 9.23
CA ALA A 149 -14.95 9.42 7.76
C ALA A 149 -13.68 8.71 7.27
N GLY A 150 -12.55 8.94 7.95
CA GLY A 150 -11.29 8.28 7.62
C GLY A 150 -11.35 6.77 7.82
N THR A 151 -11.96 6.30 8.92
CA THR A 151 -12.15 4.86 9.18
C THR A 151 -13.07 4.21 8.15
N MET A 152 -14.18 4.87 7.80
CA MET A 152 -15.07 4.37 6.75
C MET A 152 -14.35 4.27 5.41
N LEU A 153 -13.59 5.29 5.04
CA LEU A 153 -12.82 5.30 3.79
C LEU A 153 -11.73 4.22 3.78
N PHE A 154 -11.04 4.02 4.91
CA PHE A 154 -10.06 2.95 5.10
C PHE A 154 -10.69 1.58 4.86
N LEU A 155 -11.78 1.27 5.54
CA LEU A 155 -12.46 -0.03 5.42
C LEU A 155 -13.03 -0.27 4.02
N VAL A 156 -13.60 0.77 3.38
CA VAL A 156 -14.07 0.69 1.98
C VAL A 156 -12.90 0.45 1.04
N GLY A 157 -11.77 1.16 1.22
CA GLY A 157 -10.55 0.98 0.45
C GLY A 157 -10.01 -0.44 0.57
N MET A 158 -9.90 -0.95 1.80
CA MET A 158 -9.47 -2.33 2.10
C MET A 158 -10.40 -3.37 1.45
N TYR A 159 -11.70 -3.18 1.55
CA TYR A 159 -12.67 -4.05 0.87
C TYR A 159 -12.46 -4.07 -0.65
N ILE A 160 -12.31 -2.90 -1.28
CA ILE A 160 -12.07 -2.80 -2.72
C ILE A 160 -10.75 -3.49 -3.09
N ASN A 161 -9.69 -3.29 -2.31
CA ASN A 161 -8.38 -3.92 -2.53
C ASN A 161 -8.50 -5.46 -2.51
N ILE A 162 -9.03 -6.02 -1.42
CA ILE A 162 -9.16 -7.47 -1.23
C ILE A 162 -10.10 -8.09 -2.27
N HIS A 163 -11.23 -7.46 -2.53
CA HIS A 163 -12.21 -7.94 -3.53
C HIS A 163 -11.60 -7.94 -4.94
N SER A 164 -10.88 -6.88 -5.30
CA SER A 164 -10.23 -6.78 -6.61
C SER A 164 -9.10 -7.80 -6.77
N ASP A 165 -8.28 -8.01 -5.73
CA ASP A 165 -7.27 -9.08 -5.71
C ASP A 165 -7.91 -10.47 -5.82
N SER A 166 -9.08 -10.67 -5.21
CA SER A 166 -9.84 -11.91 -5.36
C SER A 166 -10.28 -12.13 -6.81
N ILE A 167 -10.81 -11.11 -7.48
CA ILE A 167 -11.16 -11.20 -8.91
C ILE A 167 -9.92 -11.60 -9.73
N ILE A 168 -8.77 -10.94 -9.52
CA ILE A 168 -7.54 -11.26 -10.26
C ILE A 168 -7.10 -12.71 -10.03
N ARG A 169 -7.17 -13.21 -8.80
CA ARG A 169 -6.77 -14.58 -8.46
C ARG A 169 -7.66 -15.64 -9.14
N HIS A 170 -8.94 -15.36 -9.31
CA HIS A 170 -9.90 -16.30 -9.91
C HIS A 170 -10.01 -16.21 -11.44
N LEU A 171 -9.22 -15.33 -12.09
CA LEU A 171 -9.19 -15.24 -13.56
C LEU A 171 -8.67 -16.51 -14.23
N ARG A 172 -7.81 -17.27 -13.52
CA ARG A 172 -7.14 -18.46 -14.08
C ARG A 172 -7.49 -19.71 -13.32
N LYS A 173 -7.65 -20.79 -14.05
CA LYS A 173 -7.67 -22.13 -13.48
C LYS A 173 -6.26 -22.58 -13.10
N PRO A 174 -6.10 -23.56 -12.19
CA PRO A 174 -4.79 -24.14 -11.90
C PRO A 174 -4.11 -24.65 -13.18
N GLY A 175 -2.85 -24.26 -13.40
CA GLY A 175 -2.08 -24.62 -14.60
C GLY A 175 -2.25 -23.70 -15.80
N ASP A 176 -3.23 -22.80 -15.79
CA ASP A 176 -3.43 -21.83 -16.87
C ASP A 176 -2.45 -20.65 -16.75
N THR A 177 -1.75 -20.35 -17.85
CA THR A 177 -0.77 -19.26 -17.96
C THR A 177 -1.26 -18.09 -18.82
N ALA A 178 -2.46 -18.19 -19.38
CA ALA A 178 -3.02 -17.14 -20.24
C ALA A 178 -3.30 -15.84 -19.46
N HIS A 179 -3.32 -14.73 -20.17
CA HIS A 179 -3.70 -13.44 -19.61
C HIS A 179 -5.19 -13.20 -19.85
N TYR A 180 -5.86 -12.69 -18.84
CA TYR A 180 -7.27 -12.36 -18.87
C TYR A 180 -7.51 -10.93 -18.41
N LEU A 181 -8.46 -10.26 -19.04
CA LEU A 181 -8.93 -8.96 -18.61
C LEU A 181 -9.83 -9.11 -17.37
N PRO A 182 -9.48 -8.54 -16.21
CA PRO A 182 -10.35 -8.57 -15.04
C PRO A 182 -11.63 -7.76 -15.32
N LYS A 183 -12.77 -8.32 -14.91
CA LYS A 183 -14.10 -7.75 -15.11
C LYS A 183 -14.89 -7.79 -13.79
N GLY A 184 -15.84 -6.87 -13.63
CA GLY A 184 -16.68 -6.78 -12.44
C GLY A 184 -16.09 -5.89 -11.35
N GLY A 185 -16.83 -5.66 -10.26
CA GLY A 185 -16.42 -4.76 -9.19
C GLY A 185 -15.93 -3.40 -9.71
N MET A 186 -14.89 -2.87 -9.11
CA MET A 186 -14.29 -1.59 -9.53
C MET A 186 -13.50 -1.68 -10.86
N PHE A 187 -13.20 -2.87 -11.39
CA PHE A 187 -12.65 -3.02 -12.74
C PHE A 187 -13.57 -2.51 -13.86
N ARG A 188 -14.83 -2.23 -13.55
CA ARG A 188 -15.75 -1.52 -14.48
C ARG A 188 -15.34 -0.06 -14.73
N TYR A 189 -14.54 0.53 -13.86
CA TYR A 189 -14.19 1.95 -13.87
C TYR A 189 -12.69 2.21 -14.00
N VAL A 190 -11.85 1.31 -13.46
CA VAL A 190 -10.40 1.45 -13.47
C VAL A 190 -9.71 0.12 -13.80
N SER A 191 -8.57 0.20 -14.49
CA SER A 191 -7.77 -0.99 -14.86
C SER A 191 -7.00 -1.60 -13.67
N SER A 192 -6.81 -0.84 -12.60
CA SER A 192 -6.05 -1.22 -11.41
C SER A 192 -6.89 -1.00 -10.15
N ALA A 193 -8.01 -1.74 -10.06
CA ALA A 193 -9.00 -1.57 -9.01
C ALA A 193 -8.46 -1.88 -7.60
N ASN A 194 -7.55 -2.85 -7.48
CA ASN A 194 -6.85 -3.14 -6.23
C ASN A 194 -5.96 -1.98 -5.77
N TYR A 195 -5.25 -1.31 -6.69
CA TYR A 195 -4.46 -0.12 -6.37
C TYR A 195 -5.31 1.07 -6.00
N PHE A 196 -6.47 1.23 -6.63
CA PHE A 196 -7.43 2.25 -6.22
C PHE A 196 -7.91 2.02 -4.79
N GLY A 197 -8.26 0.77 -4.44
CA GLY A 197 -8.65 0.40 -3.08
C GLY A 197 -7.55 0.72 -2.07
N GLU A 198 -6.30 0.36 -2.36
CA GLU A 198 -5.15 0.61 -1.50
C GLU A 198 -4.87 2.12 -1.32
N LEU A 199 -5.03 2.91 -2.39
CA LEU A 199 -4.91 4.37 -2.29
C LEU A 199 -6.00 4.98 -1.40
N LEU A 200 -7.25 4.55 -1.55
CA LEU A 200 -8.35 4.99 -0.68
C LEU A 200 -8.12 4.61 0.78
N GLU A 201 -7.63 3.41 1.02
CA GLU A 201 -7.32 2.89 2.34
C GLU A 201 -6.31 3.82 3.05
N TRP A 202 -5.21 4.17 2.40
CA TRP A 202 -4.19 5.03 3.00
C TRP A 202 -4.63 6.50 3.10
N ILE A 203 -5.45 7.01 2.18
CA ILE A 203 -6.12 8.31 2.35
C ILE A 203 -7.00 8.29 3.60
N GLY A 204 -7.78 7.23 3.79
CA GLY A 204 -8.58 7.02 4.99
C GLY A 204 -7.73 7.04 6.26
N PHE A 205 -6.58 6.34 6.27
CA PHE A 205 -5.66 6.31 7.40
C PHE A 205 -5.04 7.69 7.69
N ALA A 206 -4.68 8.44 6.66
CA ALA A 206 -4.17 9.81 6.82
C ALA A 206 -5.22 10.75 7.42
N ILE A 207 -6.48 10.60 7.04
CA ILE A 207 -7.60 11.39 7.57
C ILE A 207 -7.90 11.01 9.02
N LEU A 208 -8.01 9.72 9.36
CA LEU A 208 -8.35 9.28 10.71
C LEU A 208 -7.26 9.60 11.74
N THR A 209 -5.98 9.62 11.32
CA THR A 209 -4.86 10.04 12.16
C THR A 209 -4.58 11.54 12.09
N TRP A 210 -5.13 12.23 11.08
CA TRP A 210 -4.90 13.65 10.80
C TRP A 210 -3.44 14.03 10.88
N SER A 211 -2.58 13.25 10.25
CA SER A 211 -1.13 13.33 10.40
C SER A 211 -0.39 13.63 9.09
N ALA A 212 0.71 14.40 9.20
CA ALA A 212 1.61 14.62 8.08
C ALA A 212 2.29 13.32 7.63
N SER A 213 2.61 12.42 8.56
CA SER A 213 3.17 11.09 8.23
C SER A 213 2.20 10.26 7.38
N GLY A 214 0.90 10.29 7.71
CA GLY A 214 -0.14 9.67 6.90
C GLY A 214 -0.21 10.26 5.49
N ALA A 215 -0.16 11.60 5.37
CA ALA A 215 -0.15 12.28 4.07
C ALA A 215 1.08 11.93 3.22
N VAL A 216 2.27 11.84 3.83
CA VAL A 216 3.50 11.40 3.15
C VAL A 216 3.36 9.95 2.68
N PHE A 217 2.73 9.09 3.45
CA PHE A 217 2.50 7.71 3.02
C PHE A 217 1.48 7.60 1.87
N VAL A 218 0.45 8.44 1.84
CA VAL A 218 -0.44 8.59 0.67
C VAL A 218 0.35 8.99 -0.57
N LEU A 219 1.26 9.97 -0.43
CA LEU A 219 2.15 10.38 -1.53
C LEU A 219 3.00 9.20 -2.04
N TRP A 220 3.59 8.41 -1.14
CA TRP A 220 4.36 7.21 -1.50
C TRP A 220 3.52 6.14 -2.19
N THR A 221 2.33 5.88 -1.67
CA THR A 221 1.37 4.95 -2.28
C THR A 221 1.03 5.38 -3.70
N PHE A 222 0.69 6.65 -3.88
CA PHE A 222 0.40 7.20 -5.20
C PHE A 222 1.63 7.13 -6.12
N ALA A 223 2.80 7.54 -5.64
CA ALA A 223 4.05 7.52 -6.40
C ALA A 223 4.42 6.12 -6.90
N ASN A 224 4.13 5.10 -6.12
CA ASN A 224 4.41 3.71 -6.47
C ASN A 224 3.34 3.12 -7.40
N LEU A 225 2.05 3.32 -7.09
CA LEU A 225 0.95 2.64 -7.76
C LEU A 225 0.51 3.32 -9.05
N CYS A 226 0.60 4.65 -9.16
CA CYS A 226 0.15 5.40 -10.31
C CYS A 226 0.92 5.05 -11.61
N PRO A 227 2.27 5.02 -11.65
CA PRO A 227 2.99 4.60 -12.86
C PRO A 227 2.73 3.15 -13.24
N ARG A 228 2.53 2.27 -12.24
CA ARG A 228 2.18 0.86 -12.47
C ARG A 228 0.79 0.71 -13.07
N ALA A 229 -0.19 1.48 -12.57
CA ALA A 229 -1.54 1.51 -13.11
C ALA A 229 -1.54 1.97 -14.58
N ALA A 230 -0.73 2.99 -14.91
CA ALA A 230 -0.55 3.45 -16.28
C ALA A 230 -0.05 2.33 -17.20
N ARG A 231 0.96 1.57 -16.77
CA ARG A 231 1.49 0.44 -17.57
C ARG A 231 0.48 -0.70 -17.73
N ILE A 232 -0.25 -1.04 -16.66
CA ILE A 232 -1.30 -2.05 -16.73
C ILE A 232 -2.38 -1.64 -17.72
N TYR A 233 -2.78 -0.37 -17.69
CA TYR A 233 -3.76 0.18 -18.63
C TYR A 233 -3.30 0.07 -20.07
N GLU A 234 -2.08 0.53 -20.40
CA GLU A 234 -1.54 0.46 -21.77
C GLU A 234 -1.38 -1.00 -22.23
N ARG A 235 -1.01 -1.89 -21.32
CA ARG A 235 -0.95 -3.31 -21.60
C ARG A 235 -2.33 -3.89 -21.92
N TYR A 236 -3.36 -3.59 -21.12
CA TYR A 236 -4.73 -4.07 -21.40
C TYR A 236 -5.28 -3.50 -22.69
N LYS A 237 -5.04 -2.23 -22.97
CA LYS A 237 -5.40 -1.58 -24.23
C LYS A 237 -4.78 -2.29 -25.44
N LYS A 238 -3.53 -2.78 -25.33
CA LYS A 238 -2.84 -3.49 -26.41
C LYS A 238 -3.29 -4.95 -26.51
N GLU A 239 -3.39 -5.66 -25.38
CA GLU A 239 -3.67 -7.11 -25.38
C GLU A 239 -5.16 -7.43 -25.60
N PHE A 240 -6.07 -6.53 -25.22
CA PHE A 240 -7.53 -6.74 -25.23
C PHE A 240 -8.28 -5.63 -25.95
N ALA A 241 -7.73 -5.12 -27.05
CA ALA A 241 -8.25 -3.95 -27.78
C ALA A 241 -9.78 -4.01 -28.00
N ASP A 242 -10.31 -5.17 -28.39
CA ASP A 242 -11.73 -5.37 -28.71
C ASP A 242 -12.64 -5.46 -27.46
N GLN A 243 -12.06 -5.65 -26.26
CA GLN A 243 -12.80 -5.85 -25.01
C GLN A 243 -12.57 -4.74 -24.00
N PHE A 244 -11.56 -3.88 -24.22
CA PHE A 244 -11.12 -2.86 -23.29
C PHE A 244 -11.67 -1.49 -23.66
N ASP A 245 -12.74 -1.06 -22.97
CA ASP A 245 -13.38 0.24 -23.19
C ASP A 245 -12.55 1.39 -22.59
N THR A 246 -11.70 1.99 -23.42
CA THR A 246 -10.83 3.12 -23.03
C THR A 246 -11.58 4.41 -22.71
N LYS A 247 -12.85 4.56 -23.14
CA LYS A 247 -13.67 5.73 -22.83
C LYS A 247 -14.13 5.68 -21.39
N ARG A 248 -14.53 4.51 -20.92
CA ARG A 248 -15.09 4.27 -19.60
C ARG A 248 -14.03 3.94 -18.56
N ILE A 249 -13.11 3.03 -18.88
CA ILE A 249 -12.10 2.53 -17.94
C ILE A 249 -10.95 3.53 -17.84
N LYS A 250 -10.59 3.94 -16.63
CA LYS A 250 -9.45 4.81 -16.33
C LYS A 250 -8.28 4.00 -15.79
N ARG A 251 -7.12 4.63 -15.57
CA ARG A 251 -5.92 3.95 -15.08
C ARG A 251 -6.04 3.55 -13.61
N LEU A 252 -6.30 4.54 -12.75
CA LEU A 252 -6.26 4.38 -11.29
C LEU A 252 -7.47 5.02 -10.60
N ILE A 253 -7.84 6.25 -10.94
CA ILE A 253 -8.91 7.02 -10.26
C ILE A 253 -10.15 7.02 -11.16
N PRO A 254 -11.30 6.49 -10.69
CA PRO A 254 -12.53 6.44 -11.47
C PRO A 254 -12.90 7.81 -12.04
N PHE A 255 -13.26 7.85 -13.31
CA PHE A 255 -13.68 9.01 -14.08
C PHE A 255 -12.60 10.08 -14.33
N ILE A 256 -11.44 10.05 -13.62
CA ILE A 256 -10.41 11.08 -13.68
C ILE A 256 -9.16 10.57 -14.44
N TYR A 257 -8.52 9.55 -13.91
CA TYR A 257 -7.21 9.09 -14.39
C TYR A 257 -7.11 7.59 -14.53
#